data_5d635365217bb6c1c2d4992c9a83111b
#
_entry.id   5d635365217bb6c1c2d4992c9a83111b
#
_cell.length_a   1.000
_cell.length_b   1.000
_cell.length_c   1.000
_cell.angle_alpha   90.00
_cell.angle_beta   90.00
_cell.angle_gamma   90.00
#
_symmetry.space_group_name_H-M   'P 1'
#
loop_
_entity.id
_entity.type
_entity.pdbx_description
1 polymer ?
#
loop_
_entity_poly.entity_id
_entity_poly.type
_entity_poly.pdbx_seq_one_letter_code
_entity_poly.pdbx_strand_id
1 'polypeptide(L)'
;MYLFQSVTFRTGSPVNSNIELIINPLQPKKKFANLRRIYHKFYGFIDSFVRFIDIKVADVPSFFIRDFIYKNILGVKIGLNTTLHYGAEIRNHPCLILGKGTIVGDKALLDARNGIILGENVNISSNVSIYTHQHNHRFHDFRATTNAHSCVKIGNRAWVGPNVIILPGVEIGEGAVVGAGAVVTKNIAPYTINVGIPAKEVGCRTKELDYSFKGKDKCFI
;
A
#
# COMPACT_ATOMS: atom_id res chain seq x y z
N MET A 1 -8.72 10.86 10.79
CA MET A 1 -7.71 11.13 11.85
C MET A 1 -6.34 10.58 11.45
N TYR A 2 -5.94 10.79 10.19
CA TYR A 2 -4.68 10.23 9.62
C TYR A 2 -3.71 11.29 9.09
N LEU A 3 -4.10 12.58 9.08
CA LEU A 3 -3.28 13.66 8.48
C LEU A 3 -2.08 14.14 9.32
N PHE A 4 -1.94 13.68 10.58
CA PHE A 4 -0.85 14.10 11.49
C PHE A 4 -0.25 12.95 12.31
N GLN A 5 -0.14 11.75 11.75
CA GLN A 5 0.70 10.74 12.37
C GLN A 5 2.12 10.87 11.84
N SER A 6 2.98 11.48 12.65
CA SER A 6 4.42 11.44 12.41
C SER A 6 4.90 10.00 12.59
N VAL A 7 5.25 9.35 11.50
CA VAL A 7 5.93 8.06 11.53
C VAL A 7 7.41 8.33 11.80
N THR A 8 7.84 8.10 13.03
CA THR A 8 9.27 8.17 13.40
C THR A 8 9.88 6.78 13.19
N PHE A 9 10.81 6.67 12.25
CA PHE A 9 11.61 5.48 12.06
C PHE A 9 12.85 5.57 12.96
N ARG A 10 13.04 4.66 13.91
CA ARG A 10 14.34 4.44 14.54
C ARG A 10 15.07 3.38 13.72
N THR A 11 16.17 3.77 13.10
CA THR A 11 17.13 2.85 12.48
C THR A 11 18.01 2.27 13.58
N GLY A 12 17.77 1.04 13.99
CA GLY A 12 18.72 0.24 14.73
C GLY A 12 19.65 -0.49 13.75
N SER A 13 20.87 -0.79 14.18
CA SER A 13 21.95 -1.41 13.42
C SER A 13 21.57 -2.71 12.67
N PRO A 14 22.37 -3.13 11.64
CA PRO A 14 21.92 -4.02 10.57
C PRO A 14 21.94 -5.48 11.04
N VAL A 15 20.88 -6.00 11.55
CA VAL A 15 20.47 -7.43 11.66
C VAL A 15 19.35 -7.52 12.71
N ASN A 16 18.15 -7.30 12.32
CA ASN A 16 16.83 -7.52 12.95
C ASN A 16 15.98 -6.22 12.92
N SER A 17 15.36 -5.98 11.78
CA SER A 17 14.45 -4.86 11.64
C SER A 17 13.05 -5.21 12.12
N ASN A 18 12.83 -5.21 13.43
CA ASN A 18 11.49 -5.03 13.96
C ASN A 18 11.15 -3.54 13.87
N ILE A 19 10.45 -3.13 12.81
CA ILE A 19 9.86 -1.79 12.71
C ILE A 19 8.61 -1.82 13.59
N GLU A 20 8.72 -1.37 14.84
CA GLU A 20 7.54 -1.09 15.66
C GLU A 20 6.91 0.22 15.21
N LEU A 21 5.74 0.12 14.57
CA LEU A 21 4.85 1.24 14.32
C LEU A 21 4.10 1.56 15.62
N ILE A 22 4.61 2.51 16.42
CA ILE A 22 3.88 3.02 17.58
C ILE A 22 2.84 4.03 17.10
N ILE A 23 1.62 3.55 16.91
CA ILE A 23 0.45 4.40 16.64
C ILE A 23 -0.18 4.75 17.98
N ASN A 24 0.13 5.92 18.54
CA ASN A 24 -0.50 6.42 19.75
C ASN A 24 -1.69 7.32 19.37
N PRO A 25 -2.95 6.88 19.55
CA PRO A 25 -4.10 7.76 19.36
C PRO A 25 -4.21 8.67 20.58
N LEU A 26 -4.04 9.98 20.39
CA LEU A 26 -4.37 10.99 21.41
C LEU A 26 -5.85 10.88 21.79
N GLN A 27 -6.14 10.36 22.98
CA GLN A 27 -7.49 10.31 23.56
C GLN A 27 -7.83 11.70 24.16
N PRO A 28 -8.74 12.46 23.56
CA PRO A 28 -9.13 13.75 24.13
C PRO A 28 -10.01 13.57 25.38
N LYS A 29 -9.69 14.33 26.44
CA LYS A 29 -10.41 14.31 27.72
C LYS A 29 -11.90 14.70 27.53
N LYS A 30 -12.80 14.07 28.32
CA LYS A 30 -14.29 14.17 28.25
C LYS A 30 -14.90 15.58 28.31
N LYS A 31 -14.14 16.62 28.63
CA LYS A 31 -14.64 17.98 28.94
C LYS A 31 -15.08 18.82 27.73
N PHE A 32 -14.93 18.35 26.49
CA PHE A 32 -15.21 19.13 25.28
C PHE A 32 -16.01 18.37 24.22
N ALA A 33 -17.14 17.79 24.61
CA ALA A 33 -17.94 16.96 23.69
C ALA A 33 -18.41 17.71 22.42
N ASN A 34 -18.77 18.99 22.54
CA ASN A 34 -19.19 19.81 21.40
C ASN A 34 -18.01 20.18 20.48
N LEU A 35 -16.87 20.53 21.05
CA LEU A 35 -15.63 20.80 20.31
C LEU A 35 -15.16 19.55 19.56
N ARG A 36 -15.27 18.38 20.21
CA ARG A 36 -14.98 17.08 19.61
C ARG A 36 -15.90 16.78 18.43
N ARG A 37 -17.19 17.12 18.51
CA ARG A 37 -18.17 16.91 17.43
C ARG A 37 -17.85 17.81 16.22
N ILE A 38 -17.48 19.07 16.45
CA ILE A 38 -17.07 20.02 15.40
C ILE A 38 -15.77 19.54 14.76
N TYR A 39 -14.80 19.13 15.57
CA TYR A 39 -13.54 18.56 15.14
C TYR A 39 -13.75 17.32 14.24
N HIS A 40 -14.57 16.34 14.66
CA HIS A 40 -14.87 15.17 13.85
C HIS A 40 -15.57 15.49 12.53
N LYS A 41 -16.49 16.47 12.51
CA LYS A 41 -17.12 16.91 11.27
C LYS A 41 -16.12 17.56 10.32
N PHE A 42 -15.24 18.42 10.85
CA PHE A 42 -14.20 19.09 10.06
C PHE A 42 -13.19 18.09 9.49
N TYR A 43 -12.74 17.12 10.30
CA TYR A 43 -11.85 16.07 9.83
C TYR A 43 -12.51 15.13 8.81
N GLY A 44 -13.78 14.78 9.01
CA GLY A 44 -14.53 14.00 8.02
C GLY A 44 -14.66 14.74 6.68
N PHE A 45 -14.84 16.05 6.70
CA PHE A 45 -14.83 16.87 5.50
C PHE A 45 -13.46 16.86 4.80
N ILE A 46 -12.38 17.08 5.57
CA ILE A 46 -11.00 17.05 5.02
C ILE A 46 -10.67 15.68 4.44
N ASP A 47 -10.99 14.60 5.14
CA ASP A 47 -10.74 13.22 4.66
C ASP A 47 -11.49 12.96 3.34
N SER A 48 -12.75 13.37 3.27
CA SER A 48 -13.56 13.26 2.05
C SER A 48 -13.02 14.12 0.92
N PHE A 49 -12.52 15.32 1.23
CA PHE A 49 -11.91 16.21 0.25
C PHE A 49 -10.57 15.65 -0.27
N VAL A 50 -9.72 15.12 0.60
CA VAL A 50 -8.47 14.46 0.19
C VAL A 50 -8.77 13.27 -0.70
N ARG A 51 -9.79 12.47 -0.39
CA ARG A 51 -10.22 11.36 -1.24
C ARG A 51 -10.73 11.83 -2.61
N PHE A 52 -11.49 12.92 -2.65
CA PHE A 52 -11.92 13.53 -3.91
C PHE A 52 -10.71 13.97 -4.75
N ILE A 53 -9.72 14.61 -4.13
CA ILE A 53 -8.47 15.01 -4.81
C ILE A 53 -7.73 13.77 -5.32
N ASP A 54 -7.61 12.71 -4.53
CA ASP A 54 -6.95 11.46 -4.93
C ASP A 54 -7.56 10.90 -6.22
N ILE A 55 -8.88 10.77 -6.28
CA ILE A 55 -9.60 10.30 -7.47
C ILE A 55 -9.28 11.19 -8.69
N LYS A 56 -9.29 12.51 -8.50
CA LYS A 56 -8.99 13.45 -9.60
C LYS A 56 -7.53 13.42 -10.05
N VAL A 57 -6.61 13.24 -9.11
CA VAL A 57 -5.19 13.07 -9.42
C VAL A 57 -4.93 11.77 -10.16
N ALA A 58 -5.59 10.69 -9.77
CA ALA A 58 -5.49 9.40 -10.46
C ALA A 58 -5.90 9.47 -11.93
N ASP A 59 -6.84 10.36 -12.28
CA ASP A 59 -7.33 10.59 -13.63
C ASP A 59 -6.45 11.54 -14.47
N VAL A 60 -5.45 12.21 -13.88
CA VAL A 60 -4.54 13.09 -14.63
C VAL A 60 -3.67 12.26 -15.58
N PRO A 61 -3.68 12.51 -16.90
CA PRO A 61 -2.96 11.67 -17.87
C PRO A 61 -1.44 11.80 -17.78
N SER A 62 -0.90 12.86 -17.18
CA SER A 62 0.53 13.10 -17.06
C SER A 62 1.14 12.39 -15.85
N PHE A 63 2.09 11.49 -16.07
CA PHE A 63 2.86 10.83 -15.01
C PHE A 63 3.59 11.83 -14.12
N PHE A 64 4.22 12.87 -14.70
CA PHE A 64 4.97 13.86 -13.95
C PHE A 64 4.11 14.64 -12.96
N ILE A 65 2.90 15.05 -13.39
CA ILE A 65 1.97 15.79 -12.55
C ILE A 65 1.47 14.88 -11.43
N ARG A 66 1.07 13.63 -11.73
CA ARG A 66 0.61 12.68 -10.71
C ARG A 66 1.70 12.41 -9.68
N ASP A 67 2.92 12.09 -10.12
CA ASP A 67 4.04 11.78 -9.20
C ASP A 67 4.40 12.98 -8.34
N PHE A 68 4.42 14.20 -8.92
CA PHE A 68 4.67 15.40 -8.15
C PHE A 68 3.65 15.57 -7.02
N ILE A 69 2.36 15.39 -7.34
CA ILE A 69 1.28 15.53 -6.36
C ILE A 69 1.37 14.42 -5.30
N TYR A 70 1.49 13.14 -5.72
CA TYR A 70 1.60 12.03 -4.78
C TYR A 70 2.79 12.17 -3.85
N LYS A 71 3.95 12.54 -4.37
CA LYS A 71 5.19 12.63 -3.60
C LYS A 71 5.23 13.87 -2.70
N ASN A 72 4.92 15.06 -3.26
CA ASN A 72 5.21 16.34 -2.59
C ASN A 72 3.99 16.90 -1.84
N ILE A 73 2.77 16.54 -2.24
CA ILE A 73 1.54 17.06 -1.63
C ILE A 73 0.87 15.99 -0.76
N LEU A 74 0.74 14.75 -1.25
CA LEU A 74 0.05 13.68 -0.55
C LEU A 74 0.98 12.79 0.30
N GLY A 75 2.29 12.94 0.18
CA GLY A 75 3.28 12.33 1.07
C GLY A 75 3.57 10.85 0.80
N VAL A 76 3.27 10.33 -0.40
CA VAL A 76 3.68 8.97 -0.81
C VAL A 76 5.20 8.91 -0.94
N LYS A 77 5.83 7.88 -0.37
CA LYS A 77 7.27 7.64 -0.54
C LYS A 77 7.53 6.87 -1.81
N ILE A 78 8.00 7.58 -2.85
CA ILE A 78 8.21 7.03 -4.20
C ILE A 78 9.71 6.99 -4.50
N GLY A 79 10.25 5.79 -4.78
CA GLY A 79 11.62 5.58 -5.20
C GLY A 79 11.89 6.08 -6.62
N LEU A 80 13.16 6.14 -7.01
CA LEU A 80 13.57 6.53 -8.36
C LEU A 80 13.05 5.51 -9.39
N ASN A 81 12.70 5.98 -10.59
CA ASN A 81 12.22 5.15 -11.69
C ASN A 81 10.94 4.34 -11.38
N THR A 82 10.21 4.73 -10.35
CA THR A 82 8.92 4.11 -9.99
C THR A 82 7.80 4.74 -10.80
N THR A 83 6.82 3.94 -11.19
CA THR A 83 5.69 4.40 -11.99
C THR A 83 4.37 4.00 -11.35
N LEU A 84 3.50 4.98 -11.11
CA LEU A 84 2.09 4.74 -10.83
C LEU A 84 1.28 5.01 -12.11
N HIS A 85 0.59 3.98 -12.58
CA HIS A 85 -0.25 4.10 -13.77
C HIS A 85 -1.59 4.77 -13.47
N TYR A 86 -2.39 4.96 -14.51
CA TYR A 86 -3.67 5.65 -14.48
C TYR A 86 -4.70 4.98 -13.55
N GLY A 87 -5.50 5.80 -12.86
CA GLY A 87 -6.64 5.32 -12.09
C GLY A 87 -6.29 4.59 -10.77
N ALA A 88 -5.05 4.70 -10.28
CA ALA A 88 -4.69 4.10 -9.00
C ALA A 88 -5.38 4.83 -7.83
N GLU A 89 -6.21 4.12 -7.05
CA GLU A 89 -6.82 4.63 -5.82
C GLU A 89 -5.91 4.35 -4.62
N ILE A 90 -5.51 5.39 -3.89
CA ILE A 90 -4.62 5.26 -2.73
C ILE A 90 -5.34 5.77 -1.47
N ARG A 91 -5.40 4.96 -0.42
CA ARG A 91 -5.92 5.37 0.89
C ARG A 91 -4.79 5.49 1.88
N ASN A 92 -4.71 6.63 2.58
CA ASN A 92 -3.65 6.96 3.53
C ASN A 92 -2.24 7.01 2.88
N HIS A 93 -2.06 7.96 1.97
CA HIS A 93 -0.88 8.18 1.15
C HIS A 93 0.46 8.14 1.92
N PRO A 94 0.63 8.76 3.11
CA PRO A 94 1.89 8.75 3.83
C PRO A 94 2.38 7.36 4.28
N CYS A 95 1.46 6.39 4.34
CA CYS A 95 1.78 5.01 4.73
C CYS A 95 2.07 4.09 3.53
N LEU A 96 2.12 4.64 2.30
CA LEU A 96 2.53 3.93 1.10
C LEU A 96 4.00 4.20 0.78
N ILE A 97 4.78 3.12 0.69
CA ILE A 97 6.20 3.15 0.35
C ILE A 97 6.41 2.29 -0.89
N LEU A 98 6.95 2.90 -1.94
CA LEU A 98 7.27 2.25 -3.21
C LEU A 98 8.78 2.31 -3.43
N GLY A 99 9.43 1.15 -3.53
CA GLY A 99 10.86 1.04 -3.81
C GLY A 99 11.21 1.46 -5.24
N LYS A 100 12.50 1.58 -5.49
CA LYS A 100 13.06 1.98 -6.80
C LYS A 100 12.61 1.03 -7.91
N GLY A 101 12.26 1.58 -9.07
CA GLY A 101 11.91 0.80 -10.26
C GLY A 101 10.58 0.05 -10.14
N THR A 102 9.78 0.29 -9.11
CA THR A 102 8.51 -0.40 -8.92
C THR A 102 7.43 0.14 -9.87
N ILE A 103 6.64 -0.75 -10.43
CA ILE A 103 5.52 -0.42 -11.31
C ILE A 103 4.22 -0.78 -10.60
N VAL A 104 3.29 0.17 -10.55
CA VAL A 104 1.91 -0.04 -10.12
C VAL A 104 1.01 0.17 -11.33
N GLY A 105 0.36 -0.90 -11.78
CA GLY A 105 -0.49 -0.93 -12.97
C GLY A 105 -1.78 -0.13 -12.82
N ASP A 106 -2.50 -0.02 -13.94
CA ASP A 106 -3.73 0.77 -14.03
C ASP A 106 -4.79 0.27 -13.04
N LYS A 107 -5.54 1.21 -12.47
CA LYS A 107 -6.69 0.96 -11.59
C LYS A 107 -6.36 0.06 -10.39
N ALA A 108 -5.12 0.11 -9.90
CA ALA A 108 -4.77 -0.56 -8.66
C ALA A 108 -5.44 0.14 -7.46
N LEU A 109 -5.94 -0.65 -6.50
CA LEU A 109 -6.46 -0.15 -5.24
C LEU A 109 -5.46 -0.46 -4.12
N LEU A 110 -4.88 0.58 -3.53
CA LEU A 110 -3.85 0.49 -2.49
C LEU A 110 -4.39 1.05 -1.16
N ASP A 111 -5.05 0.21 -0.38
CA ASP A 111 -5.54 0.60 0.95
C ASP A 111 -4.40 0.53 1.98
N ALA A 112 -3.60 1.59 2.04
CA ALA A 112 -2.43 1.70 2.91
C ALA A 112 -2.74 2.19 4.33
N ARG A 113 -3.97 2.07 4.83
CA ARG A 113 -4.35 2.56 6.17
C ARG A 113 -3.49 1.98 7.30
N ASN A 114 -3.02 0.74 7.16
CA ASN A 114 -2.08 0.10 8.09
C ASN A 114 -0.69 -0.15 7.47
N GLY A 115 -0.39 0.51 6.35
CA GLY A 115 0.90 0.48 5.67
C GLY A 115 0.97 -0.51 4.51
N ILE A 116 1.53 -0.06 3.40
CA ILE A 116 1.95 -0.90 2.26
C ILE A 116 3.41 -0.58 1.96
N ILE A 117 4.25 -1.60 1.90
CA ILE A 117 5.66 -1.48 1.57
C ILE A 117 5.96 -2.37 0.37
N LEU A 118 6.27 -1.76 -0.77
CA LEU A 118 6.76 -2.46 -1.95
C LEU A 118 8.27 -2.28 -2.05
N GLY A 119 8.99 -3.37 -2.27
CA GLY A 119 10.42 -3.37 -2.50
C GLY A 119 10.84 -2.78 -3.84
N GLU A 120 12.05 -3.06 -4.28
CA GLU A 120 12.59 -2.58 -5.55
C GLU A 120 12.18 -3.49 -6.71
N ASN A 121 11.95 -2.89 -7.89
CA ASN A 121 11.61 -3.60 -9.14
C ASN A 121 10.40 -4.54 -8.99
N VAL A 122 9.46 -4.20 -8.12
CA VAL A 122 8.19 -4.91 -7.98
C VAL A 122 7.27 -4.55 -9.15
N ASN A 123 6.58 -5.54 -9.70
CA ASN A 123 5.56 -5.30 -10.72
C ASN A 123 4.18 -5.67 -10.16
N ILE A 124 3.37 -4.67 -9.92
CA ILE A 124 1.95 -4.81 -9.63
C ILE A 124 1.19 -4.57 -10.93
N SER A 125 0.51 -5.59 -11.42
CA SER A 125 -0.28 -5.49 -12.65
C SER A 125 -1.59 -4.71 -12.44
N SER A 126 -2.36 -4.54 -13.50
CA SER A 126 -3.62 -3.77 -13.47
C SER A 126 -4.69 -4.41 -12.59
N ASN A 127 -5.56 -3.59 -11.99
CA ASN A 127 -6.69 -3.99 -11.14
C ASN A 127 -6.30 -4.81 -9.90
N VAL A 128 -5.06 -4.72 -9.43
CA VAL A 128 -4.66 -5.36 -8.17
C VAL A 128 -5.24 -4.59 -7.00
N SER A 129 -5.79 -5.31 -6.02
CA SER A 129 -6.33 -4.73 -4.79
C SER A 129 -5.52 -5.19 -3.59
N ILE A 130 -4.90 -4.25 -2.88
CA ILE A 130 -4.16 -4.51 -1.64
C ILE A 130 -4.92 -3.88 -0.47
N TYR A 131 -5.36 -4.72 0.46
CA TYR A 131 -6.07 -4.28 1.66
C TYR A 131 -5.20 -4.44 2.89
N THR A 132 -5.13 -3.40 3.72
CA THR A 132 -4.42 -3.47 5.02
C THR A 132 -5.37 -3.25 6.20
N HIS A 133 -6.65 -3.03 5.93
CA HIS A 133 -7.65 -2.77 6.96
C HIS A 133 -8.81 -3.74 6.83
N GLN A 134 -9.25 -4.30 7.95
CA GLN A 134 -10.39 -5.20 8.00
C GLN A 134 -11.17 -5.03 9.31
N HIS A 135 -12.44 -5.40 9.29
CA HIS A 135 -13.26 -5.56 10.49
C HIS A 135 -13.11 -6.98 11.05
N ASN A 136 -13.14 -7.10 12.36
CA ASN A 136 -13.10 -8.41 12.98
C ASN A 136 -14.54 -8.94 13.18
N HIS A 137 -14.92 -9.93 12.38
CA HIS A 137 -16.23 -10.55 12.40
C HIS A 137 -16.55 -11.30 13.71
N ARG A 138 -15.55 -11.56 14.56
CA ARG A 138 -15.73 -12.20 15.87
C ARG A 138 -16.11 -11.24 16.99
N PHE A 139 -15.96 -9.92 16.76
CA PHE A 139 -16.39 -8.92 17.74
C PHE A 139 -17.86 -8.54 17.51
N HIS A 140 -18.64 -8.52 18.59
CA HIS A 140 -20.05 -8.17 18.57
C HIS A 140 -20.33 -6.75 18.05
N ASP A 141 -19.37 -5.85 18.16
CA ASP A 141 -19.43 -4.44 17.73
C ASP A 141 -18.85 -4.20 16.34
N PHE A 142 -18.48 -5.26 15.61
CA PHE A 142 -17.91 -5.19 14.26
C PHE A 142 -16.77 -4.17 14.14
N ARG A 143 -16.02 -3.96 15.22
CA ARG A 143 -14.91 -2.98 15.23
C ARG A 143 -13.79 -3.37 14.28
N ALA A 144 -13.12 -2.35 13.75
CA ALA A 144 -11.96 -2.55 12.91
C ALA A 144 -10.78 -3.13 13.69
N THR A 145 -10.06 -4.04 13.07
CA THR A 145 -8.76 -4.50 13.57
C THR A 145 -7.69 -3.59 12.98
N THR A 146 -7.17 -2.68 13.80
CA THR A 146 -6.03 -1.83 13.46
C THR A 146 -4.83 -2.28 14.29
N ASN A 147 -3.85 -2.90 13.66
CA ASN A 147 -2.59 -3.23 14.32
C ASN A 147 -1.44 -3.22 13.30
N ALA A 148 -0.23 -3.13 13.77
CA ALA A 148 0.98 -3.14 12.94
C ALA A 148 1.13 -4.44 12.11
N HIS A 149 0.49 -5.53 12.54
CA HIS A 149 0.50 -6.82 11.83
C HIS A 149 -0.38 -6.84 10.57
N SER A 150 -1.16 -5.78 10.30
CA SER A 150 -1.99 -5.68 9.11
C SER A 150 -1.26 -5.04 7.92
N CYS A 151 -0.02 -4.57 8.10
CA CYS A 151 0.82 -4.05 7.02
C CYS A 151 1.07 -5.14 5.97
N VAL A 152 0.95 -4.78 4.68
CA VAL A 152 1.32 -5.66 3.56
C VAL A 152 2.72 -5.30 3.09
N LYS A 153 3.56 -6.32 2.94
CA LYS A 153 4.92 -6.17 2.44
C LYS A 153 5.13 -7.03 1.20
N ILE A 154 5.74 -6.47 0.17
CA ILE A 154 6.08 -7.20 -1.07
C ILE A 154 7.57 -7.03 -1.32
N GLY A 155 8.29 -8.15 -1.37
CA GLY A 155 9.73 -8.21 -1.55
C GLY A 155 10.18 -7.77 -2.96
N ASN A 156 11.47 -7.52 -3.10
CA ASN A 156 12.08 -7.09 -4.36
C ASN A 156 11.76 -8.04 -5.52
N ARG A 157 11.60 -7.50 -6.73
CA ARG A 157 11.37 -8.28 -7.96
C ARG A 157 10.18 -9.24 -7.91
N ALA A 158 9.27 -9.09 -6.95
CA ALA A 158 8.01 -9.82 -6.96
C ALA A 158 7.12 -9.35 -8.11
N TRP A 159 6.35 -10.28 -8.67
CA TRP A 159 5.37 -9.98 -9.70
C TRP A 159 3.98 -10.41 -9.25
N VAL A 160 3.06 -9.45 -9.20
CA VAL A 160 1.65 -9.64 -8.87
C VAL A 160 0.84 -9.47 -10.15
N GLY A 161 0.23 -10.54 -10.62
CA GLY A 161 -0.59 -10.59 -11.83
C GLY A 161 -1.88 -9.75 -11.71
N PRO A 162 -2.57 -9.50 -12.83
CA PRO A 162 -3.77 -8.66 -12.83
C PRO A 162 -4.92 -9.30 -12.03
N ASN A 163 -5.79 -8.43 -11.50
CA ASN A 163 -6.97 -8.79 -10.71
C ASN A 163 -6.66 -9.61 -9.43
N VAL A 164 -5.44 -9.54 -8.91
CA VAL A 164 -5.08 -10.20 -7.64
C VAL A 164 -5.63 -9.38 -6.47
N ILE A 165 -6.08 -10.08 -5.43
CA ILE A 165 -6.48 -9.51 -4.15
C ILE A 165 -5.50 -9.96 -3.08
N ILE A 166 -4.91 -9.01 -2.33
CA ILE A 166 -3.99 -9.28 -1.22
C ILE A 166 -4.65 -8.83 0.08
N LEU A 167 -4.78 -9.77 1.02
CA LEU A 167 -5.42 -9.53 2.32
C LEU A 167 -4.47 -8.91 3.34
N PRO A 168 -5.01 -8.27 4.40
CA PRO A 168 -4.22 -7.61 5.43
C PRO A 168 -3.18 -8.52 6.10
N GLY A 169 -1.98 -7.98 6.31
CA GLY A 169 -0.90 -8.66 7.02
C GLY A 169 -0.11 -9.67 6.19
N VAL A 170 -0.38 -9.76 4.89
CA VAL A 170 0.35 -10.67 3.99
C VAL A 170 1.76 -10.12 3.69
N GLU A 171 2.74 -11.01 3.72
CA GLU A 171 4.09 -10.78 3.22
C GLU A 171 4.33 -11.66 1.98
N ILE A 172 4.70 -11.04 0.86
CA ILE A 172 5.10 -11.71 -0.38
C ILE A 172 6.60 -11.62 -0.51
N GLY A 173 7.27 -12.77 -0.58
CA GLY A 173 8.72 -12.87 -0.63
C GLY A 173 9.33 -12.31 -1.90
N GLU A 174 10.65 -12.05 -1.85
CA GLU A 174 11.43 -11.60 -3.00
C GLU A 174 11.28 -12.55 -4.19
N GLY A 175 11.17 -12.00 -5.40
CA GLY A 175 11.08 -12.77 -6.63
C GLY A 175 9.82 -13.64 -6.76
N ALA A 176 8.92 -13.65 -5.81
CA ALA A 176 7.69 -14.43 -5.87
C ALA A 176 6.77 -13.95 -7.00
N VAL A 177 5.98 -14.87 -7.51
CA VAL A 177 4.96 -14.60 -8.54
C VAL A 177 3.59 -14.98 -8.00
N VAL A 178 2.63 -14.05 -8.16
CA VAL A 178 1.23 -14.29 -7.89
C VAL A 178 0.47 -14.25 -9.20
N GLY A 179 -0.13 -15.37 -9.60
CA GLY A 179 -0.87 -15.47 -10.85
C GLY A 179 -2.15 -14.65 -10.87
N ALA A 180 -2.61 -14.31 -12.07
CA ALA A 180 -3.79 -13.50 -12.29
C ALA A 180 -5.03 -14.02 -11.54
N GLY A 181 -5.84 -13.12 -10.97
CA GLY A 181 -7.08 -13.46 -10.30
C GLY A 181 -6.93 -14.19 -8.96
N ALA A 182 -5.71 -14.37 -8.45
CA ALA A 182 -5.49 -15.05 -7.18
C ALA A 182 -5.93 -14.21 -5.98
N VAL A 183 -6.33 -14.87 -4.89
CA VAL A 183 -6.60 -14.23 -3.59
C VAL A 183 -5.56 -14.69 -2.58
N VAL A 184 -4.67 -13.78 -2.21
CA VAL A 184 -3.57 -14.07 -1.28
C VAL A 184 -4.03 -13.86 0.15
N THR A 185 -4.16 -14.95 0.89
CA THR A 185 -4.66 -14.97 2.28
C THR A 185 -3.59 -15.31 3.30
N LYS A 186 -2.39 -15.72 2.84
CA LYS A 186 -1.24 -16.11 3.67
C LYS A 186 0.05 -15.63 3.02
N ASN A 187 1.11 -15.58 3.81
CA ASN A 187 2.44 -15.23 3.31
C ASN A 187 2.89 -16.17 2.18
N ILE A 188 3.60 -15.59 1.22
CA ILE A 188 4.15 -16.28 0.06
C ILE A 188 5.68 -16.33 0.19
N ALA A 189 6.23 -17.52 0.05
CA ALA A 189 7.67 -17.75 0.13
C ALA A 189 8.41 -17.10 -1.04
N PRO A 190 9.68 -16.66 -0.86
CA PRO A 190 10.49 -16.12 -1.94
C PRO A 190 10.64 -17.09 -3.12
N TYR A 191 10.63 -16.53 -4.34
CA TYR A 191 10.84 -17.26 -5.59
C TYR A 191 9.84 -18.37 -5.87
N THR A 192 8.67 -18.39 -5.23
CA THR A 192 7.59 -19.32 -5.51
C THR A 192 6.55 -18.72 -6.47
N ILE A 193 5.85 -19.58 -7.20
CA ILE A 193 4.73 -19.23 -8.08
C ILE A 193 3.44 -19.68 -7.41
N ASN A 194 2.52 -18.75 -7.17
CA ASN A 194 1.29 -19.00 -6.43
C ASN A 194 0.08 -18.58 -7.25
N VAL A 195 -0.95 -19.41 -7.29
CA VAL A 195 -2.18 -19.17 -8.08
C VAL A 195 -3.42 -19.63 -7.32
N GLY A 196 -4.58 -19.12 -7.72
CA GLY A 196 -5.89 -19.62 -7.28
C GLY A 196 -6.50 -18.86 -6.10
N ILE A 197 -7.65 -19.34 -5.63
CA ILE A 197 -8.47 -18.80 -4.55
C ILE A 197 -8.77 -19.90 -3.53
N PRO A 198 -8.12 -19.92 -2.35
CA PRO A 198 -6.99 -19.08 -1.97
C PRO A 198 -5.72 -19.43 -2.77
N ALA A 199 -4.78 -18.48 -2.85
CA ALA A 199 -3.50 -18.69 -3.53
C ALA A 199 -2.70 -19.81 -2.90
N LYS A 200 -2.22 -20.74 -3.75
CA LYS A 200 -1.39 -21.89 -3.37
C LYS A 200 -0.17 -21.96 -4.28
N GLU A 201 0.94 -22.41 -3.72
CA GLU A 201 2.16 -22.67 -4.47
C GLU A 201 1.95 -23.79 -5.50
N VAL A 202 2.38 -23.53 -6.74
CA VAL A 202 2.32 -24.46 -7.86
C VAL A 202 3.68 -24.71 -8.52
N GLY A 203 4.70 -23.96 -8.11
CA GLY A 203 6.05 -24.08 -8.66
C GLY A 203 7.00 -23.02 -8.15
N CYS A 204 8.21 -23.04 -8.66
CA CYS A 204 9.28 -22.11 -8.32
C CYS A 204 9.71 -21.29 -9.54
N ARG A 205 10.15 -20.08 -9.28
CA ARG A 205 10.79 -19.19 -10.24
C ARG A 205 12.31 -19.31 -10.14
N THR A 206 13.03 -19.07 -11.23
CA THR A 206 14.49 -18.92 -11.17
C THR A 206 14.90 -17.82 -10.18
N LYS A 207 16.00 -18.04 -9.48
CA LYS A 207 16.59 -17.03 -8.58
C LYS A 207 17.46 -16.03 -9.33
N GLU A 208 17.86 -16.34 -10.54
CA GLU A 208 18.66 -15.48 -11.41
C GLU A 208 17.75 -14.47 -12.11
N LEU A 209 17.47 -13.37 -11.43
CA LEU A 209 16.64 -12.29 -11.94
C LEU A 209 17.52 -11.09 -12.28
N ASP A 210 17.80 -10.91 -13.57
CA ASP A 210 18.65 -9.83 -14.11
C ASP A 210 17.82 -8.76 -14.82
N TYR A 211 16.87 -8.16 -14.12
CA TYR A 211 16.12 -7.02 -14.66
C TYR A 211 15.97 -5.89 -13.63
N SER A 212 15.94 -4.67 -14.16
CA SER A 212 15.55 -3.48 -13.42
C SER A 212 14.66 -2.62 -14.31
N PHE A 213 13.59 -2.10 -13.73
CA PHE A 213 12.71 -1.21 -14.48
C PHE A 213 13.30 0.21 -14.50
N LYS A 214 13.40 0.79 -15.70
CA LYS A 214 14.05 2.10 -15.94
C LYS A 214 13.11 3.29 -15.72
N GLY A 215 11.86 3.04 -15.34
CA GLY A 215 10.86 4.10 -15.20
C GLY A 215 10.17 4.45 -16.50
N LYS A 216 9.72 5.68 -16.62
CA LYS A 216 8.83 6.14 -17.69
C LYS A 216 9.61 6.61 -18.91
N ASP A 217 9.41 5.96 -20.04
CA ASP A 217 9.89 6.44 -21.34
C ASP A 217 8.89 7.42 -22.01
N LYS A 218 7.67 7.53 -21.47
CA LYS A 218 6.58 8.38 -22.00
C LYS A 218 6.14 9.40 -20.96
N CYS A 219 5.79 10.62 -21.44
CA CYS A 219 5.26 11.69 -20.57
C CYS A 219 3.78 11.50 -20.22
N PHE A 220 3.04 10.79 -21.07
CA PHE A 220 1.60 10.55 -20.95
C PHE A 220 1.29 9.08 -21.19
N ILE A 221 0.14 8.65 -20.63
CA ILE A 221 -0.48 7.36 -20.94
C ILE A 221 -0.93 7.34 -22.38
#